data_5e4531ca7fbef73766dcf1f03ff3b49d
#
_entry.id   5e4531ca7fbef73766dcf1f03ff3b49d
#
_cell.length_a   1.000
_cell.length_b   1.000
_cell.length_c   1.000
_cell.angle_alpha   90.00
_cell.angle_beta   90.00
_cell.angle_gamma   90.00
#
_symmetry.space_group_name_H-M   'P 1'
#
loop_
_entity.id
_entity.type
_entity.pdbx_description
1 polymer ?
#
loop_
_entity_poly.entity_id
_entity_poly.type
_entity_poly.pdbx_seq_one_letter_code
_entity_poly.pdbx_strand_id
1 'polypeptide(L)'
;ATSFTDYTHEGIIKELSTGNILVALMKKGHFTTGGHFIIFHGVTLDGKVLIVDPMNLDNSLRAWDIDILLNELKMGANSGGPLWSICPLQP
;
A
#
# COMPACT_ATOMS: atom_id res chain seq x y z
N ALA A 1 -1.63 -0.51 14.69
CA ALA A 1 -1.90 -0.96 13.32
C ALA A 1 -2.72 -2.24 13.34
N THR A 2 -3.61 -2.37 12.40
CA THR A 2 -4.51 -3.51 12.28
C THR A 2 -4.23 -4.23 10.97
N SER A 3 -4.15 -5.57 10.99
CA SER A 3 -4.00 -6.35 9.78
C SER A 3 -5.14 -6.03 8.81
N PHE A 4 -4.80 -5.80 7.55
CA PHE A 4 -5.78 -5.52 6.49
C PHE A 4 -5.74 -6.67 5.48
N THR A 5 -6.86 -7.32 5.29
CA THR A 5 -6.92 -8.56 4.52
C THR A 5 -7.83 -8.50 3.29
N ASP A 6 -8.40 -7.35 2.99
CA ASP A 6 -9.23 -7.18 1.80
C ASP A 6 -8.37 -6.76 0.60
N TYR A 7 -7.84 -7.75 -0.10
CA TYR A 7 -6.92 -7.56 -1.24
C TYR A 7 -7.65 -7.33 -2.55
N THR A 8 -8.79 -6.63 -2.50
CA THR A 8 -9.54 -6.26 -3.70
C THR A 8 -9.34 -4.78 -4.03
N HIS A 9 -9.59 -4.41 -5.30
CA HIS A 9 -9.58 -2.99 -5.68
C HIS A 9 -10.52 -2.17 -4.80
N GLU A 10 -11.75 -2.67 -4.60
CA GLU A 10 -12.75 -1.97 -3.80
C GLU A 10 -12.30 -1.82 -2.36
N GLY A 11 -11.72 -2.87 -1.77
CA GLY A 11 -11.24 -2.84 -0.40
C GLY A 11 -10.15 -1.81 -0.19
N ILE A 12 -9.16 -1.78 -1.09
CA ILE A 12 -8.06 -0.81 -1.03
C ILE A 12 -8.59 0.63 -1.18
N ILE A 13 -9.43 0.85 -2.19
CA ILE A 13 -10.00 2.19 -2.44
C ILE A 13 -10.82 2.66 -1.25
N LYS A 14 -11.68 1.80 -0.72
CA LYS A 14 -12.51 2.13 0.43
C LYS A 14 -11.67 2.51 1.64
N GLU A 15 -10.66 1.71 1.95
CA GLU A 15 -9.81 1.95 3.12
C GLU A 15 -9.08 3.29 3.00
N LEU A 16 -8.46 3.55 1.85
CA LEU A 16 -7.74 4.80 1.65
C LEU A 16 -8.68 6.00 1.57
N SER A 17 -9.89 5.82 1.07
CA SER A 17 -10.89 6.91 0.98
C SER A 17 -11.40 7.36 2.34
N THR A 18 -11.29 6.53 3.37
CA THR A 18 -11.66 6.92 4.74
C THR A 18 -10.58 7.78 5.41
N GLY A 19 -9.45 7.98 4.77
CA GLY A 19 -8.32 8.70 5.36
C GLY A 19 -7.32 7.81 6.07
N ASN A 20 -7.56 6.51 6.13
CA ASN A 20 -6.58 5.56 6.65
C ASN A 20 -5.44 5.38 5.67
N ILE A 21 -4.29 4.96 6.17
CA ILE A 21 -3.15 4.58 5.34
C ILE A 21 -2.90 3.09 5.47
N LEU A 22 -2.25 2.53 4.45
CA LEU A 22 -1.85 1.13 4.47
C LEU A 22 -0.34 1.03 4.38
N VAL A 23 0.27 0.38 5.38
CA VAL A 23 1.68 0.01 5.33
C VAL A 23 1.77 -1.32 4.59
N ALA A 24 2.59 -1.38 3.55
CA ALA A 24 2.68 -2.53 2.68
C ALA A 24 4.09 -3.10 2.66
N LEU A 25 4.21 -4.41 2.88
CA LEU A 25 5.47 -5.12 2.70
C LEU A 25 5.47 -5.69 1.29
N MET A 26 6.41 -5.21 0.47
CA MET A 26 6.51 -5.57 -0.94
C MET A 26 7.60 -6.63 -1.15
N LYS A 27 7.35 -7.58 -2.05
CA LYS A 27 8.36 -8.53 -2.50
C LYS A 27 9.09 -7.97 -3.72
N LYS A 28 10.06 -8.73 -4.24
CA LYS A 28 10.80 -8.36 -5.44
C LYS A 28 9.87 -7.94 -6.58
N GLY A 29 10.14 -6.80 -7.17
CA GLY A 29 9.36 -6.24 -8.27
C GLY A 29 9.74 -4.79 -8.51
N HIS A 30 8.74 -3.94 -8.75
CA HIS A 30 8.95 -2.52 -9.07
C HIS A 30 9.60 -1.72 -7.94
N PHE A 31 9.44 -2.17 -6.67
CA PHE A 31 9.82 -1.37 -5.51
C PHE A 31 11.10 -1.84 -4.84
N THR A 32 11.49 -3.09 -5.04
CA THR A 32 12.63 -3.65 -4.35
C THR A 32 13.14 -4.89 -5.07
N THR A 33 14.39 -5.25 -4.82
CA THR A 33 14.96 -6.52 -5.28
C THR A 33 14.88 -7.62 -4.22
N GLY A 34 14.48 -7.29 -2.99
CA GLY A 34 14.42 -8.25 -1.90
C GLY A 34 13.14 -8.17 -1.08
N GLY A 35 12.99 -7.13 -0.31
CA GLY A 35 11.82 -6.88 0.53
C GLY A 35 11.89 -5.46 1.05
N HIS A 36 10.72 -4.80 1.15
CA HIS A 36 10.73 -3.37 1.40
C HIS A 36 9.34 -2.90 1.79
N PHE A 37 9.26 -2.01 2.76
CA PHE A 37 8.00 -1.39 3.16
C PHE A 37 7.75 -0.11 2.38
N ILE A 38 6.53 0.04 1.88
CA ILE A 38 6.04 1.31 1.33
C ILE A 38 4.70 1.65 1.98
N ILE A 39 4.21 2.85 1.76
CA ILE A 39 2.96 3.32 2.34
C ILE A 39 2.00 3.71 1.22
N PHE A 40 0.77 3.18 1.27
CA PHE A 40 -0.32 3.63 0.42
C PHE A 40 -1.07 4.71 1.21
N HIS A 41 -1.19 5.92 0.66
CA HIS A 41 -1.76 7.03 1.44
C HIS A 41 -2.93 7.75 0.79
N GLY A 42 -3.32 7.35 -0.40
CA GLY A 42 -4.44 7.98 -1.07
C GLY A 42 -4.80 7.31 -2.37
N VAL A 43 -5.91 7.73 -2.96
CA VAL A 43 -6.36 7.24 -4.26
C VAL A 43 -6.65 8.42 -5.16
N THR A 44 -6.45 8.23 -6.46
CA THR A 44 -6.80 9.22 -7.48
C THR A 44 -8.24 9.00 -7.94
N LEU A 45 -8.77 9.97 -8.68
CA LEU A 45 -10.13 9.87 -9.21
C LEU A 45 -10.31 8.70 -10.18
N ASP A 46 -9.24 8.30 -10.85
CA ASP A 46 -9.25 7.17 -11.78
C ASP A 46 -8.89 5.83 -11.12
N GLY A 47 -8.86 5.79 -9.77
CA GLY A 47 -8.70 4.53 -9.03
C GLY A 47 -7.28 4.02 -8.90
N LYS A 48 -6.29 4.87 -9.07
CA LYS A 48 -4.90 4.53 -8.81
C LYS A 48 -4.51 4.90 -7.38
N VAL A 49 -3.39 4.35 -6.91
CA VAL A 49 -2.94 4.55 -5.53
C VAL A 49 -1.72 5.47 -5.49
N LEU A 50 -1.77 6.41 -4.56
CA LEU A 50 -0.64 7.27 -4.22
C LEU A 50 0.16 6.61 -3.12
N ILE A 51 1.49 6.56 -3.29
CA ILE A 51 2.37 5.87 -2.36
C ILE A 51 3.49 6.79 -1.86
N VAL A 52 4.09 6.40 -0.74
CA VAL A 52 5.41 6.87 -0.32
C VAL A 52 6.35 5.68 -0.32
N ASP A 53 7.40 5.79 -1.13
CA ASP A 53 8.50 4.81 -1.19
C ASP A 53 9.75 5.50 -0.66
N PRO A 54 10.16 5.24 0.59
CA PRO A 54 11.27 5.96 1.19
C PRO A 54 12.62 5.66 0.54
N MET A 55 12.73 4.59 -0.25
CA MET A 55 13.96 4.22 -0.92
C MET A 55 14.02 4.70 -2.37
N ASN A 56 12.91 5.19 -2.92
CA ASN A 56 12.85 5.64 -4.31
C ASN A 56 11.82 6.76 -4.46
N LEU A 57 12.30 7.99 -4.47
CA LEU A 57 11.43 9.15 -4.56
C LEU A 57 10.62 9.16 -5.86
N ASP A 58 11.19 8.71 -6.96
CA ASP A 58 10.49 8.69 -8.24
C ASP A 58 9.22 7.84 -8.17
N ASN A 59 9.26 6.72 -7.46
CA ASN A 59 8.08 5.88 -7.26
C ASN A 59 6.98 6.62 -6.47
N SER A 60 7.36 7.56 -5.62
CA SER A 60 6.42 8.37 -4.83
C SER A 60 5.80 9.52 -5.62
N LEU A 61 6.31 9.82 -6.82
CA LEU A 61 5.87 10.94 -7.63
C LEU A 61 4.80 10.54 -8.66
N ARG A 62 4.42 9.28 -8.72
CA ARG A 62 3.42 8.79 -9.66
C ARG A 62 2.35 7.98 -8.93
N ALA A 63 1.18 7.89 -9.55
CA ALA A 63 0.13 7.00 -9.07
C ALA A 63 0.32 5.60 -9.65
N TRP A 64 -0.06 4.56 -8.91
CA TRP A 64 0.17 3.16 -9.27
C TRP A 64 -1.14 2.41 -9.45
N ASP A 65 -1.18 1.53 -10.45
CA ASP A 65 -2.30 0.60 -10.62
C ASP A 65 -2.37 -0.35 -9.42
N ILE A 66 -3.58 -0.57 -8.92
CA ILE A 66 -3.79 -1.45 -7.76
C ILE A 66 -3.31 -2.87 -8.06
N ASP A 67 -3.51 -3.36 -9.30
CA ASP A 67 -3.07 -4.70 -9.68
C ASP A 67 -1.57 -4.90 -9.51
N ILE A 68 -0.78 -3.90 -9.88
CA ILE A 68 0.68 -3.96 -9.69
C ILE A 68 1.00 -4.07 -8.20
N LEU A 69 0.36 -3.24 -7.38
CA LEU A 69 0.61 -3.24 -5.94
C LEU A 69 0.21 -4.57 -5.30
N LEU A 70 -0.97 -5.08 -5.62
CA LEU A 70 -1.45 -6.35 -5.05
C LEU A 70 -0.58 -7.53 -5.48
N ASN A 71 -0.12 -7.54 -6.74
CA ASN A 71 0.73 -8.61 -7.24
C ASN A 71 2.11 -8.64 -6.60
N GLU A 72 2.58 -7.51 -6.09
CA GLU A 72 3.92 -7.41 -5.50
C GLU A 72 3.91 -7.39 -3.97
N LEU A 73 2.76 -7.61 -3.34
CA LEU A 73 2.70 -7.82 -1.89
C LEU A 73 3.39 -9.13 -1.52
N LYS A 74 4.15 -9.10 -0.43
CA LYS A 74 4.83 -10.30 0.09
C LYS A 74 3.83 -11.13 0.91
N MET A 75 3.03 -11.92 0.22
CA MET A 75 2.03 -12.77 0.88
C MET A 75 2.69 -13.76 1.82
N GLY A 76 1.99 -14.09 2.92
CA GLY A 76 2.53 -14.97 3.96
C GLY A 76 3.47 -14.26 4.93
N ALA A 77 3.53 -12.94 4.91
CA ALA A 77 4.33 -12.19 5.88
C ALA A 77 3.82 -12.39 7.30
N ASN A 78 4.74 -12.31 8.25
CA ASN A 78 4.42 -12.47 9.67
C ASN A 78 3.63 -11.26 10.21
N SER A 79 3.11 -11.40 11.42
CA SER A 79 2.46 -10.32 12.18
C SER A 79 1.22 -9.74 11.51
N GLY A 80 0.53 -10.55 10.70
CA GLY A 80 -0.71 -10.14 10.05
C GLY A 80 -0.53 -9.39 8.73
N GLY A 81 0.72 -9.31 8.23
CA GLY A 81 0.98 -8.66 6.94
C GLY A 81 0.54 -9.50 5.75
N PRO A 82 0.76 -8.99 4.55
CA PRO A 82 1.65 -7.88 4.17
C PRO A 82 1.05 -6.47 4.24
N LEU A 83 -0.21 -6.32 4.57
CA LEU A 83 -0.84 -5.01 4.71
C LEU A 83 -1.31 -4.78 6.14
N TRP A 84 -1.05 -3.56 6.64
CA TRP A 84 -1.54 -3.11 7.94
C TRP A 84 -2.20 -1.75 7.76
N SER A 85 -3.40 -1.61 8.32
CA SER A 85 -4.13 -0.34 8.30
C SER A 85 -3.76 0.51 9.51
N ILE A 86 -3.53 1.78 9.28
CA ILE A 86 -3.30 2.76 10.33
C ILE A 86 -4.29 3.91 10.13
N CYS A 87 -5.04 4.21 11.21
CA CYS A 87 -5.89 5.39 11.24
C CYS A 87 -5.05 6.55 11.79
N PRO A 88 -4.74 7.58 10.97
CA PRO A 88 -3.96 8.71 11.46
C PRO A 88 -4.68 9.42 12.60
N LEU A 89 -3.91 9.93 13.56
CA LEU A 89 -4.47 10.71 14.66
C LEU A 89 -5.09 11.99 14.12
N GLN A 90 -6.29 12.30 14.61
CA GLN A 90 -6.94 13.57 14.31
C GLN A 90 -6.51 14.61 15.32
N PRO A 91 -6.18 15.85 14.87
CA PRO A 91 -5.83 16.92 15.78
C PRO A 91 -6.99 17.33 16.69
#